data_052687b6fab48497cf76383986f4f643
#
_entry.id   052687b6fab48497cf76383986f4f643
#
_cell.length_a   1.000
_cell.length_b   1.000
_cell.length_c   1.000
_cell.angle_alpha   90.00
_cell.angle_beta   90.00
_cell.angle_gamma   90.00
#
_symmetry.space_group_name_H-M   'P 1'
#
loop_
_entity.id
_entity.type
_entity.pdbx_description
1 polymer ?
#
loop_
_entity_poly.entity_id
_entity_poly.type
_entity_poly.pdbx_seq_one_letter_code
_entity_poly.pdbx_strand_id
1 'polypeptide(L)'
;MRPLLASIIAGVTTLLAIPSYAASGSFSTLGYNVAGIPFEYTGANATLHTPIISCYVKPYTIVNVQEDFNWHADLYNDCDNHLYRTPTSGGIGFGDGLNTLSNFAWDDLDRVTWSSRSGADALTPKGFSMVRMRLATGVYLDVYNLHAQAGTSSAELAASVSDVNQMLGYIESNSAGNAVMVVGDTNTRYTRQGQNFWAFLNHGFTDVWIQKIRNGQVPAIGNPLLCGTPQVASPTCEITDKALYRDNGFVGLVASNYVDHGDAVDNAGTQLSDHHPIEVDWRYATPSNRALSDQFGGPHGTSYNDVSQLPPNPSVSTVTIQTGSRVDHVEIALSNGYVFSHGGTGGNAQTLVLGAAEYLNAVNLCSGQYQGHTRIFSIALSTSAGRTLSGGTSTASCTTYSAAAGWQIVGFHGRSADEIDKLGVVYAPVATGVPAGRQPLRFINAGTGRCLDVNGGTMANGTSVDQWYCNGGSNQLWSYDDSTGMVRSMSDPHYCLDNGGNYGDGANLMIWSCSGNNNQRFKFDPSSGLLTLRSLATEVVDGGAAAGATAQTLAPNGSNTQRWTLTQ
;
A
#
# COMPACT_ATOMS: atom_id res chain seq x y z
N MET A 1 62.46 44.47 24.41
CA MET A 1 61.31 44.32 23.49
C MET A 1 61.06 42.84 23.31
N ARG A 2 60.01 42.33 23.91
CA ARG A 2 59.53 40.93 23.69
C ARG A 2 58.29 40.99 22.80
N PRO A 3 58.17 40.15 21.76
CA PRO A 3 56.93 40.10 20.97
C PRO A 3 55.88 39.24 21.68
N LEU A 4 54.66 39.76 21.76
CA LEU A 4 53.47 39.02 22.15
C LEU A 4 53.08 38.05 20.99
N LEU A 5 53.05 36.77 21.31
CA LEU A 5 52.36 35.77 20.45
C LEU A 5 50.87 35.84 20.74
N ALA A 6 50.05 36.19 19.72
CA ALA A 6 48.60 36.05 19.75
C ALA A 6 48.25 34.64 19.32
N SER A 7 47.70 33.84 20.23
CA SER A 7 47.13 32.51 19.90
C SER A 7 45.75 32.68 19.25
N ILE A 8 45.64 32.32 17.97
CA ILE A 8 44.36 32.20 17.27
C ILE A 8 43.76 30.85 17.65
N ILE A 9 42.71 30.86 18.43
CA ILE A 9 41.86 29.68 18.67
C ILE A 9 40.94 29.53 17.46
N ALA A 10 41.25 28.58 16.56
CA ALA A 10 40.34 28.17 15.50
C ALA A 10 39.25 27.32 16.13
N GLY A 11 38.07 27.90 16.27
CA GLY A 11 36.86 27.16 16.64
C GLY A 11 36.46 26.21 15.51
N VAL A 12 36.65 24.91 15.73
CA VAL A 12 36.10 23.88 14.85
C VAL A 12 34.60 23.81 15.12
N THR A 13 33.80 24.47 14.30
CA THR A 13 32.35 24.20 14.22
C THR A 13 32.14 22.85 13.56
N THR A 14 31.96 21.80 14.35
CA THR A 14 31.39 20.54 13.87
C THR A 14 29.96 20.81 13.44
N LEU A 15 29.74 20.92 12.13
CA LEU A 15 28.41 20.79 11.55
C LEU A 15 27.94 19.35 11.86
N LEU A 16 27.08 19.20 12.87
CA LEU A 16 26.32 17.98 13.07
C LEU A 16 25.44 17.82 11.83
N ALA A 17 25.78 16.85 10.98
CA ALA A 17 24.93 16.46 9.88
C ALA A 17 23.57 16.05 10.48
N ILE A 18 22.53 16.79 10.17
CA ILE A 18 21.16 16.40 10.49
C ILE A 18 20.91 15.12 9.69
N PRO A 19 20.57 13.98 10.32
CA PRO A 19 20.28 12.77 9.56
C PRO A 19 19.10 13.05 8.63
N SER A 20 19.33 12.95 7.33
CA SER A 20 18.27 13.00 6.34
C SER A 20 17.57 11.63 6.35
N TYR A 21 16.35 11.59 6.82
CA TYR A 21 15.54 10.37 6.73
C TYR A 21 14.91 10.15 5.34
N ALA A 22 14.99 11.12 4.45
CA ALA A 22 14.50 10.96 3.08
C ALA A 22 15.33 9.92 2.34
N ALA A 23 14.67 8.92 1.81
CA ALA A 23 15.25 7.90 0.95
C ALA A 23 14.74 8.08 -0.48
N SER A 24 15.59 7.84 -1.46
CA SER A 24 15.21 7.79 -2.87
C SER A 24 16.10 6.83 -3.63
N GLY A 25 15.59 6.31 -4.73
CA GLY A 25 16.36 5.41 -5.58
C GLY A 25 15.61 5.09 -6.87
N SER A 26 16.23 4.21 -7.66
CA SER A 26 15.64 3.68 -8.88
C SER A 26 15.86 2.17 -8.95
N PHE A 27 14.97 1.49 -9.65
CA PHE A 27 15.04 0.07 -9.92
C PHE A 27 14.23 -0.25 -11.19
N SER A 28 14.47 -1.43 -11.78
CA SER A 28 13.68 -1.95 -12.89
C SER A 28 12.89 -3.17 -12.44
N THR A 29 11.72 -3.37 -13.06
CA THR A 29 10.95 -4.61 -12.94
C THR A 29 10.76 -5.26 -14.29
N LEU A 30 10.74 -6.59 -14.31
CA LEU A 30 10.35 -7.39 -15.45
C LEU A 30 9.23 -8.35 -15.02
N GLY A 31 8.09 -8.31 -15.71
CA GLY A 31 7.05 -9.33 -15.64
C GLY A 31 7.20 -10.26 -16.84
N TYR A 32 7.31 -11.57 -16.62
CA TYR A 32 7.53 -12.50 -17.71
C TYR A 32 6.90 -13.88 -17.47
N ASN A 33 5.87 -14.19 -18.23
CA ASN A 33 5.41 -15.57 -18.35
C ASN A 33 6.42 -16.31 -19.24
N VAL A 34 7.13 -17.30 -18.66
CA VAL A 34 8.28 -17.98 -19.30
C VAL A 34 7.87 -19.26 -20.04
N ALA A 35 6.58 -19.57 -20.11
CA ALA A 35 6.04 -20.77 -20.79
C ALA A 35 6.78 -22.06 -20.41
N GLY A 36 7.11 -22.24 -19.13
CA GLY A 36 7.85 -23.36 -18.58
C GLY A 36 7.03 -24.65 -18.46
N ILE A 37 6.21 -24.95 -19.46
CA ILE A 37 5.44 -26.19 -19.61
C ILE A 37 5.86 -26.92 -20.89
N PRO A 38 5.58 -28.24 -21.02
CA PRO A 38 5.97 -28.99 -22.20
C PRO A 38 5.49 -28.38 -23.51
N PHE A 39 6.34 -28.45 -24.54
CA PHE A 39 6.15 -27.85 -25.87
C PHE A 39 4.78 -28.17 -26.50
N GLU A 40 4.24 -29.34 -26.25
CA GLU A 40 2.94 -29.78 -26.78
C GLU A 40 1.78 -28.88 -26.35
N TYR A 41 1.94 -28.09 -25.30
CA TYR A 41 0.90 -27.21 -24.76
C TYR A 41 1.05 -25.74 -25.18
N THR A 42 2.29 -25.27 -25.32
CA THR A 42 2.55 -23.83 -25.60
C THR A 42 3.12 -23.58 -26.99
N GLY A 43 3.78 -24.60 -27.59
CA GLY A 43 4.62 -24.40 -28.76
C GLY A 43 5.96 -23.71 -28.47
N ALA A 44 6.22 -23.30 -27.21
CA ALA A 44 7.51 -22.77 -26.76
C ALA A 44 8.43 -23.93 -26.34
N ASN A 45 9.72 -23.84 -26.67
CA ASN A 45 10.71 -24.85 -26.30
C ASN A 45 11.40 -24.48 -24.99
N ALA A 46 10.71 -24.71 -23.86
CA ALA A 46 11.22 -24.35 -22.55
C ALA A 46 12.63 -24.95 -22.23
N THR A 47 12.92 -26.18 -22.69
CA THR A 47 14.25 -26.80 -22.51
C THR A 47 15.37 -25.99 -23.18
N LEU A 48 15.10 -25.41 -24.35
CA LEU A 48 16.08 -24.58 -25.07
C LEU A 48 16.06 -23.14 -24.57
N HIS A 49 14.88 -22.60 -24.26
CA HIS A 49 14.70 -21.17 -24.02
C HIS A 49 14.95 -20.77 -22.57
N THR A 50 14.65 -21.61 -21.56
CA THR A 50 14.83 -21.23 -20.15
C THR A 50 16.29 -20.86 -19.81
N PRO A 51 17.34 -21.54 -20.30
CA PRO A 51 18.71 -21.09 -20.11
C PRO A 51 18.99 -19.70 -20.70
N ILE A 52 18.38 -19.38 -21.85
CA ILE A 52 18.49 -18.06 -22.48
C ILE A 52 17.74 -17.02 -21.64
N ILE A 53 16.52 -17.35 -21.19
CA ILE A 53 15.71 -16.52 -20.31
C ILE A 53 16.46 -16.22 -19.01
N SER A 54 17.17 -17.19 -18.43
CA SER A 54 18.03 -16.99 -17.25
C SER A 54 19.04 -15.85 -17.45
N CYS A 55 19.66 -15.78 -18.63
CA CYS A 55 20.57 -14.68 -18.97
C CYS A 55 19.80 -13.37 -19.24
N TYR A 56 18.63 -13.46 -19.86
CA TYR A 56 17.80 -12.31 -20.23
C TYR A 56 17.29 -11.55 -19.02
N VAL A 57 16.85 -12.26 -17.96
CA VAL A 57 16.28 -11.64 -16.75
C VAL A 57 17.33 -11.01 -15.83
N LYS A 58 18.59 -11.42 -15.95
CA LYS A 58 19.70 -11.02 -15.08
C LYS A 58 19.90 -9.50 -14.86
N PRO A 59 19.75 -8.61 -15.88
CA PRO A 59 20.01 -7.18 -15.70
C PRO A 59 18.93 -6.43 -14.91
N TYR A 60 17.76 -7.04 -14.69
CA TYR A 60 16.64 -6.39 -14.02
C TYR A 60 16.76 -6.48 -12.50
N THR A 61 16.22 -5.51 -11.77
CA THR A 61 16.35 -5.48 -10.31
C THR A 61 15.36 -6.42 -9.63
N ILE A 62 14.13 -6.49 -10.16
CA ILE A 62 13.03 -7.34 -9.69
C ILE A 62 12.44 -8.04 -10.90
N VAL A 63 12.31 -9.36 -10.84
CA VAL A 63 11.70 -10.17 -11.89
C VAL A 63 10.59 -11.01 -11.31
N ASN A 64 9.40 -10.85 -11.84
CA ASN A 64 8.24 -11.70 -11.55
C ASN A 64 8.03 -12.65 -12.72
N VAL A 65 8.21 -13.93 -12.51
CA VAL A 65 7.99 -14.98 -13.53
C VAL A 65 6.70 -15.74 -13.26
N GLN A 66 6.02 -16.12 -14.34
CA GLN A 66 4.86 -17.00 -14.35
C GLN A 66 5.18 -18.22 -15.20
N GLU A 67 4.49 -19.33 -14.98
CA GLU A 67 4.71 -20.63 -15.64
C GLU A 67 6.12 -21.22 -15.46
N ASP A 68 6.82 -20.88 -14.39
CA ASP A 68 8.08 -21.51 -14.03
C ASP A 68 7.83 -22.85 -13.32
N PHE A 69 7.38 -23.87 -14.08
CA PHE A 69 6.99 -25.16 -13.52
C PHE A 69 8.13 -26.18 -13.48
N ASN A 70 8.67 -26.55 -14.65
CA ASN A 70 9.58 -27.69 -14.77
C ASN A 70 11.05 -27.33 -14.95
N TRP A 71 11.34 -26.11 -15.44
CA TRP A 71 12.70 -25.65 -15.77
C TRP A 71 13.26 -24.63 -14.79
N HIS A 72 12.65 -24.51 -13.65
CA HIS A 72 13.04 -23.63 -12.58
C HIS A 72 14.54 -23.73 -12.17
N ALA A 73 15.11 -24.94 -12.19
CA ALA A 73 16.54 -25.11 -11.90
C ALA A 73 17.43 -24.42 -12.96
N ASP A 74 17.04 -24.50 -14.23
CA ASP A 74 17.77 -23.85 -15.34
C ASP A 74 17.61 -22.32 -15.24
N LEU A 75 16.39 -21.84 -14.94
CA LEU A 75 16.16 -20.41 -14.71
C LEU A 75 17.08 -19.85 -13.62
N TYR A 76 17.26 -20.58 -12.50
CA TYR A 76 18.01 -20.08 -11.35
C TYR A 76 19.53 -20.31 -11.43
N ASN A 77 20.01 -21.30 -12.17
CA ASN A 77 21.39 -21.73 -12.08
C ASN A 77 22.24 -21.44 -13.32
N ASP A 78 21.64 -21.19 -14.49
CA ASP A 78 22.44 -21.05 -15.71
C ASP A 78 23.15 -19.70 -15.78
N CYS A 79 22.45 -18.61 -15.58
CA CYS A 79 22.99 -17.27 -15.80
C CYS A 79 22.54 -16.25 -14.76
N ASP A 80 21.38 -16.48 -14.15
CA ASP A 80 20.80 -15.59 -13.16
C ASP A 80 21.72 -15.42 -11.94
N ASN A 81 21.77 -14.20 -11.41
CA ASN A 81 22.59 -13.86 -10.25
C ASN A 81 21.89 -12.99 -9.21
N HIS A 82 20.55 -12.96 -9.25
CA HIS A 82 19.81 -12.24 -8.22
C HIS A 82 20.13 -12.77 -6.83
N LEU A 83 20.29 -11.85 -5.87
CA LEU A 83 20.69 -12.20 -4.50
C LEU A 83 19.57 -12.94 -3.73
N TYR A 84 18.32 -12.65 -4.08
CA TYR A 84 17.13 -13.18 -3.42
C TYR A 84 16.22 -13.82 -4.46
N ARG A 85 15.74 -15.01 -4.15
CA ARG A 85 14.87 -15.81 -5.01
C ARG A 85 13.83 -16.51 -4.15
N THR A 86 12.57 -16.46 -4.56
CA THR A 86 11.53 -17.20 -3.84
C THR A 86 11.74 -18.70 -4.02
N PRO A 87 11.50 -19.52 -2.98
CA PRO A 87 11.46 -20.96 -3.17
C PRO A 87 10.30 -21.34 -4.10
N THR A 88 10.49 -22.35 -4.93
CA THR A 88 9.40 -22.91 -5.74
C THR A 88 8.27 -23.44 -4.86
N SER A 89 7.05 -23.33 -5.34
CA SER A 89 5.89 -23.96 -4.72
C SER A 89 5.65 -25.35 -5.32
N GLY A 90 5.48 -26.35 -4.47
CA GLY A 90 5.16 -27.71 -4.89
C GLY A 90 6.31 -28.49 -5.53
N GLY A 91 6.02 -29.70 -6.02
CA GLY A 91 6.96 -30.54 -6.76
C GLY A 91 6.91 -30.26 -8.26
N ILE A 92 7.77 -30.96 -9.03
CA ILE A 92 7.87 -30.84 -10.49
C ILE A 92 6.48 -30.94 -11.13
N GLY A 93 6.07 -29.90 -11.85
CA GLY A 93 4.84 -29.84 -12.64
C GLY A 93 3.54 -29.57 -11.87
N PHE A 94 3.59 -29.31 -10.57
CA PHE A 94 2.40 -29.15 -9.73
C PHE A 94 2.41 -27.93 -8.81
N GLY A 95 3.36 -27.02 -8.98
CA GLY A 95 3.39 -25.74 -8.26
C GLY A 95 2.48 -24.68 -8.88
N ASP A 96 2.48 -23.48 -8.28
CA ASP A 96 1.76 -22.31 -8.81
C ASP A 96 2.47 -21.67 -10.02
N GLY A 97 3.71 -22.06 -10.30
CA GLY A 97 4.52 -21.53 -11.39
C GLY A 97 4.99 -20.09 -11.17
N LEU A 98 4.85 -19.54 -9.96
CA LEU A 98 5.19 -18.16 -9.65
C LEU A 98 6.51 -18.09 -8.91
N ASN A 99 7.45 -17.31 -9.41
CA ASN A 99 8.69 -16.99 -8.71
C ASN A 99 9.05 -15.51 -8.86
N THR A 100 9.67 -14.97 -7.82
CA THR A 100 10.21 -13.61 -7.81
C THR A 100 11.70 -13.68 -7.54
N LEU A 101 12.48 -13.05 -8.43
CA LEU A 101 13.91 -12.86 -8.27
C LEU A 101 14.16 -11.38 -7.98
N SER A 102 15.09 -11.06 -7.08
CA SER A 102 15.33 -9.68 -6.68
C SER A 102 16.76 -9.44 -6.20
N ASN A 103 17.23 -8.21 -6.41
CA ASN A 103 18.43 -7.69 -5.76
C ASN A 103 18.12 -7.01 -4.42
N PHE A 104 16.83 -6.82 -4.09
CA PHE A 104 16.38 -6.37 -2.77
C PHE A 104 15.96 -7.56 -1.91
N ALA A 105 16.29 -7.49 -0.61
CA ALA A 105 15.76 -8.43 0.38
C ALA A 105 14.25 -8.23 0.58
N TRP A 106 13.58 -9.26 1.05
CA TRP A 106 12.19 -9.18 1.50
C TRP A 106 12.03 -9.84 2.87
N ASP A 107 11.00 -9.41 3.61
CA ASP A 107 10.73 -9.88 4.97
C ASP A 107 9.63 -10.94 5.04
N ASP A 108 8.64 -10.86 4.17
CA ASP A 108 7.46 -11.73 4.16
C ASP A 108 7.29 -12.34 2.76
N LEU A 109 6.85 -13.58 2.70
CA LEU A 109 6.44 -14.27 1.47
C LEU A 109 5.14 -15.00 1.73
N ASP A 110 4.11 -14.62 0.99
CA ASP A 110 2.83 -15.33 0.99
C ASP A 110 2.52 -15.86 -0.42
N ARG A 111 1.85 -17.03 -0.49
CA ARG A 111 1.32 -17.62 -1.73
C ARG A 111 -0.14 -17.94 -1.53
N VAL A 112 -0.98 -17.46 -2.45
CA VAL A 112 -2.43 -17.60 -2.37
C VAL A 112 -2.95 -18.21 -3.66
N THR A 113 -3.57 -19.37 -3.56
CA THR A 113 -4.23 -20.04 -4.69
C THR A 113 -5.58 -19.39 -4.97
N TRP A 114 -5.96 -19.28 -6.26
CA TRP A 114 -7.29 -18.81 -6.63
C TRP A 114 -8.38 -19.73 -6.08
N SER A 115 -9.39 -19.14 -5.48
CA SER A 115 -10.56 -19.86 -4.95
C SER A 115 -11.49 -20.38 -6.03
N SER A 116 -11.50 -19.74 -7.22
CA SER A 116 -12.28 -20.13 -8.38
C SER A 116 -11.36 -20.37 -9.57
N ARG A 117 -11.44 -21.54 -10.18
CA ARG A 117 -10.64 -21.93 -11.34
C ARG A 117 -11.49 -22.75 -12.30
N SER A 118 -11.27 -22.62 -13.59
CA SER A 118 -12.06 -23.31 -14.62
C SER A 118 -11.18 -23.82 -15.77
N GLY A 119 -11.68 -24.79 -16.54
CA GLY A 119 -10.96 -25.33 -17.69
C GLY A 119 -9.62 -25.98 -17.31
N ALA A 120 -8.60 -25.76 -18.13
CA ALA A 120 -7.24 -26.29 -17.91
C ALA A 120 -6.59 -25.75 -16.63
N ASP A 121 -6.89 -24.50 -16.24
CA ASP A 121 -6.33 -23.86 -15.04
C ASP A 121 -6.79 -24.51 -13.74
N ALA A 122 -7.88 -25.29 -13.76
CA ALA A 122 -8.29 -26.08 -12.61
C ALA A 122 -7.31 -27.22 -12.26
N LEU A 123 -6.39 -27.56 -13.17
CA LEU A 123 -5.39 -28.63 -12.98
C LEU A 123 -4.13 -28.14 -12.24
N THR A 124 -3.92 -26.82 -12.13
CA THR A 124 -2.77 -26.21 -11.47
C THR A 124 -3.20 -25.29 -10.34
N PRO A 125 -2.44 -25.14 -9.26
CA PRO A 125 -2.77 -24.22 -8.17
C PRO A 125 -2.39 -22.77 -8.52
N LYS A 126 -2.76 -22.27 -9.72
CA LYS A 126 -2.56 -20.87 -10.10
C LYS A 126 -3.05 -19.93 -9.00
N GLY A 127 -2.44 -18.78 -8.89
CA GLY A 127 -2.73 -17.82 -7.85
C GLY A 127 -1.90 -16.57 -7.97
N PHE A 128 -1.53 -16.02 -6.82
CA PHE A 128 -0.57 -14.93 -6.70
C PHE A 128 0.37 -15.17 -5.53
N SER A 129 1.56 -14.58 -5.60
CA SER A 129 2.47 -14.47 -4.47
C SER A 129 2.69 -13.01 -4.11
N MET A 130 2.99 -12.75 -2.84
CA MET A 130 3.35 -11.44 -2.31
C MET A 130 4.67 -11.53 -1.57
N VAL A 131 5.58 -10.60 -1.82
CA VAL A 131 6.78 -10.38 -1.02
C VAL A 131 6.80 -8.93 -0.54
N ARG A 132 7.09 -8.73 0.76
CA ARG A 132 7.32 -7.38 1.32
C ARG A 132 8.77 -7.02 1.13
N MET A 133 9.07 -6.30 0.08
CA MET A 133 10.41 -5.97 -0.36
C MET A 133 10.93 -4.73 0.37
N ARG A 134 12.17 -4.81 0.84
CA ARG A 134 12.85 -3.72 1.53
C ARG A 134 13.75 -2.97 0.55
N LEU A 135 13.26 -1.84 0.02
CA LEU A 135 14.01 -1.01 -0.92
C LEU A 135 15.17 -0.25 -0.23
N ALA A 136 14.97 0.14 1.02
CA ALA A 136 15.96 0.77 1.89
C ALA A 136 15.52 0.58 3.35
N THR A 137 16.31 1.05 4.32
CA THR A 137 15.93 1.02 5.73
C THR A 137 14.59 1.73 5.94
N GLY A 138 13.60 1.02 6.46
CA GLY A 138 12.24 1.52 6.70
C GLY A 138 11.44 1.82 5.43
N VAL A 139 11.92 1.46 4.24
CA VAL A 139 11.22 1.69 2.97
C VAL A 139 10.78 0.36 2.39
N TYR A 140 9.50 0.07 2.48
CA TYR A 140 8.91 -1.19 2.06
C TYR A 140 7.96 -1.02 0.87
N LEU A 141 7.98 -2.01 -0.02
CA LEU A 141 7.11 -2.15 -1.17
C LEU A 141 6.54 -3.57 -1.18
N ASP A 142 5.23 -3.71 -1.16
CA ASP A 142 4.58 -5.01 -1.31
C ASP A 142 4.48 -5.34 -2.80
N VAL A 143 5.26 -6.31 -3.25
CA VAL A 143 5.34 -6.76 -4.64
C VAL A 143 4.54 -8.03 -4.82
N TYR A 144 3.57 -7.96 -5.70
CA TYR A 144 2.70 -9.07 -6.07
C TYR A 144 3.05 -9.59 -7.45
N ASN A 145 3.20 -10.92 -7.55
CA ASN A 145 3.33 -11.66 -8.78
C ASN A 145 2.06 -12.50 -8.95
N LEU A 146 1.40 -12.45 -10.10
CA LEU A 146 0.17 -13.20 -10.32
C LEU A 146 0.16 -13.92 -11.66
N HIS A 147 -0.57 -15.04 -11.70
CA HIS A 147 -1.01 -15.70 -12.92
C HIS A 147 -2.49 -16.04 -12.78
N ALA A 148 -3.34 -15.26 -13.44
CA ALA A 148 -4.79 -15.35 -13.31
C ALA A 148 -5.40 -16.38 -14.28
N GLN A 149 -6.70 -16.63 -14.13
CA GLN A 149 -7.50 -17.52 -14.96
C GLN A 149 -7.43 -17.14 -16.44
N ALA A 150 -7.00 -18.07 -17.27
CA ALA A 150 -7.05 -17.97 -18.73
C ALA A 150 -8.41 -18.37 -19.30
N GLY A 151 -8.60 -18.11 -20.60
CA GLY A 151 -9.77 -18.52 -21.37
C GLY A 151 -10.89 -17.50 -21.42
N THR A 152 -11.93 -17.82 -22.21
CA THR A 152 -13.02 -16.88 -22.54
C THR A 152 -14.41 -17.51 -22.50
N SER A 153 -14.54 -18.77 -22.07
CA SER A 153 -15.87 -19.34 -21.79
C SER A 153 -16.52 -18.60 -20.62
N SER A 154 -17.83 -18.69 -20.48
CA SER A 154 -18.56 -18.04 -19.40
C SER A 154 -18.05 -18.44 -17.99
N ALA A 155 -17.63 -19.68 -17.82
CA ALA A 155 -17.08 -20.17 -16.55
C ALA A 155 -15.66 -19.61 -16.29
N GLU A 156 -14.82 -19.52 -17.32
CA GLU A 156 -13.47 -18.94 -17.22
C GLU A 156 -13.52 -17.42 -16.97
N LEU A 157 -14.43 -16.70 -17.64
CA LEU A 157 -14.65 -15.28 -17.36
C LEU A 157 -15.15 -15.04 -15.94
N ALA A 158 -16.05 -15.88 -15.43
CA ALA A 158 -16.51 -15.79 -14.04
C ALA A 158 -15.38 -16.06 -13.03
N ALA A 159 -14.50 -17.02 -13.31
CA ALA A 159 -13.32 -17.29 -12.49
C ALA A 159 -12.33 -16.11 -12.53
N SER A 160 -12.07 -15.54 -13.71
CA SER A 160 -11.22 -14.34 -13.87
C SER A 160 -11.75 -13.15 -13.06
N VAL A 161 -13.07 -12.93 -13.03
CA VAL A 161 -13.69 -11.90 -12.17
C VAL A 161 -13.47 -12.19 -10.68
N SER A 162 -13.60 -13.47 -10.29
CA SER A 162 -13.35 -13.91 -8.92
C SER A 162 -11.88 -13.68 -8.50
N ASP A 163 -10.92 -13.93 -9.39
CA ASP A 163 -9.49 -13.75 -9.14
C ASP A 163 -9.15 -12.29 -8.82
N VAL A 164 -9.65 -11.36 -9.66
CA VAL A 164 -9.47 -9.92 -9.43
C VAL A 164 -10.03 -9.50 -8.07
N ASN A 165 -11.24 -9.94 -7.73
CA ASN A 165 -11.87 -9.59 -6.46
C ASN A 165 -11.13 -10.20 -5.26
N GLN A 166 -10.69 -11.46 -5.36
CA GLN A 166 -9.90 -12.13 -4.33
C GLN A 166 -8.59 -11.41 -4.07
N MET A 167 -7.87 -11.04 -5.14
CA MET A 167 -6.59 -10.33 -5.02
C MET A 167 -6.77 -8.94 -4.40
N LEU A 168 -7.77 -8.17 -4.84
CA LEU A 168 -8.04 -6.85 -4.27
C LEU A 168 -8.38 -6.95 -2.78
N GLY A 169 -9.25 -7.90 -2.38
CA GLY A 169 -9.56 -8.12 -0.96
C GLY A 169 -8.34 -8.53 -0.13
N TYR A 170 -7.43 -9.33 -0.72
CA TYR A 170 -6.18 -9.71 -0.06
C TYR A 170 -5.25 -8.49 0.11
N ILE A 171 -5.08 -7.67 -0.93
CA ILE A 171 -4.26 -6.45 -0.88
C ILE A 171 -4.79 -5.48 0.18
N GLU A 172 -6.10 -5.30 0.26
CA GLU A 172 -6.72 -4.42 1.26
C GLU A 172 -6.46 -4.89 2.70
N SER A 173 -6.43 -6.19 2.92
CA SER A 173 -6.20 -6.77 4.24
C SER A 173 -4.71 -6.87 4.60
N ASN A 174 -3.84 -7.23 3.64
CA ASN A 174 -2.44 -7.60 3.92
C ASN A 174 -1.44 -6.51 3.53
N SER A 175 -1.84 -5.51 2.75
CA SER A 175 -1.02 -4.37 2.36
C SER A 175 -1.64 -3.03 2.79
N ALA A 176 -2.47 -3.05 3.84
CA ALA A 176 -3.08 -1.84 4.39
C ALA A 176 -2.02 -0.80 4.79
N GLY A 177 -2.11 0.40 4.23
CA GLY A 177 -1.16 1.48 4.48
C GLY A 177 0.21 1.33 3.83
N ASN A 178 0.46 0.29 3.02
CA ASN A 178 1.72 0.07 2.30
C ASN A 178 1.63 0.50 0.83
N ALA A 179 2.77 0.84 0.24
CA ALA A 179 2.89 0.96 -1.21
C ALA A 179 2.85 -0.44 -1.85
N VAL A 180 2.17 -0.57 -2.98
CA VAL A 180 1.90 -1.86 -3.63
C VAL A 180 2.28 -1.80 -5.10
N MET A 181 2.87 -2.88 -5.60
CA MET A 181 3.13 -3.15 -7.00
C MET A 181 2.55 -4.52 -7.38
N VAL A 182 1.90 -4.60 -8.54
CA VAL A 182 1.34 -5.83 -9.09
C VAL A 182 1.91 -5.99 -10.50
N VAL A 183 2.65 -7.08 -10.74
CA VAL A 183 3.26 -7.35 -12.05
C VAL A 183 3.09 -8.83 -12.37
N GLY A 184 2.51 -9.14 -13.54
CA GLY A 184 2.37 -10.52 -13.98
C GLY A 184 1.33 -10.72 -15.07
N ASP A 185 1.09 -11.99 -15.43
CA ASP A 185 0.09 -12.39 -16.41
C ASP A 185 -1.31 -12.41 -15.78
N THR A 186 -2.07 -11.37 -16.10
CA THR A 186 -3.44 -11.22 -15.60
C THR A 186 -4.46 -11.99 -16.41
N ASN A 187 -4.10 -12.52 -17.57
CA ASN A 187 -5.03 -13.14 -18.55
C ASN A 187 -6.28 -12.28 -18.84
N THR A 188 -6.25 -10.99 -18.46
CA THR A 188 -7.37 -10.07 -18.58
C THR A 188 -7.07 -8.94 -19.56
N ARG A 189 -8.13 -8.34 -20.08
CA ARG A 189 -8.09 -7.13 -20.92
C ARG A 189 -9.16 -6.15 -20.50
N TYR A 190 -8.85 -4.87 -20.47
CA TYR A 190 -9.84 -3.80 -20.27
C TYR A 190 -10.94 -3.82 -21.32
N THR A 191 -10.58 -4.20 -22.57
CA THR A 191 -11.50 -4.23 -23.71
C THR A 191 -12.41 -5.46 -23.74
N ARG A 192 -12.13 -6.51 -22.95
CA ARG A 192 -12.89 -7.77 -22.99
C ARG A 192 -14.14 -7.69 -22.14
N GLN A 193 -15.30 -7.97 -22.75
CA GLN A 193 -16.56 -8.08 -22.01
C GLN A 193 -16.52 -9.25 -21.02
N GLY A 194 -17.16 -9.07 -19.87
CA GLY A 194 -17.25 -10.09 -18.83
C GLY A 194 -16.04 -10.18 -17.91
N GLN A 195 -15.04 -9.32 -18.09
CA GLN A 195 -13.90 -9.14 -17.16
C GLN A 195 -14.03 -7.83 -16.40
N ASN A 196 -13.40 -7.75 -15.21
CA ASN A 196 -13.48 -6.59 -14.30
C ASN A 196 -12.10 -6.01 -13.95
N PHE A 197 -11.09 -6.13 -14.82
CA PHE A 197 -9.73 -5.69 -14.49
C PHE A 197 -9.64 -4.18 -14.15
N TRP A 198 -10.56 -3.37 -14.67
CA TRP A 198 -10.73 -1.97 -14.31
C TRP A 198 -11.00 -1.75 -12.80
N ALA A 199 -11.36 -2.80 -12.05
CA ALA A 199 -11.53 -2.71 -10.59
C ALA A 199 -10.23 -2.32 -9.89
N PHE A 200 -9.05 -2.70 -10.40
CA PHE A 200 -7.78 -2.21 -9.86
C PHE A 200 -7.66 -0.69 -9.91
N LEU A 201 -8.08 -0.06 -11.01
CA LEU A 201 -8.06 1.39 -11.15
C LEU A 201 -8.98 2.04 -10.11
N ASN A 202 -10.14 1.44 -9.86
CA ASN A 202 -11.10 1.90 -8.85
C ASN A 202 -10.57 1.75 -7.41
N HIS A 203 -9.66 0.79 -7.18
CA HIS A 203 -8.95 0.63 -5.91
C HIS A 203 -7.65 1.44 -5.84
N GLY A 204 -7.52 2.45 -6.72
CA GLY A 204 -6.45 3.44 -6.69
C GLY A 204 -5.13 2.99 -7.31
N PHE A 205 -5.13 1.90 -8.03
CA PHE A 205 -3.96 1.50 -8.80
C PHE A 205 -3.82 2.34 -10.07
N THR A 206 -2.59 2.60 -10.46
CA THR A 206 -2.22 3.12 -11.76
C THR A 206 -1.68 1.96 -12.60
N ASP A 207 -2.25 1.73 -13.77
CA ASP A 207 -1.68 0.84 -14.79
C ASP A 207 -0.64 1.61 -15.59
N VAL A 208 0.59 1.07 -15.64
CA VAL A 208 1.72 1.74 -16.27
C VAL A 208 1.54 1.84 -17.78
N TRP A 209 0.96 0.84 -18.45
CA TRP A 209 0.66 0.90 -19.87
C TRP A 209 -0.38 1.99 -20.19
N ILE A 210 -1.45 2.09 -19.41
CA ILE A 210 -2.42 3.18 -19.55
C ILE A 210 -1.75 4.54 -19.33
N GLN A 211 -0.94 4.65 -18.29
CA GLN A 211 -0.25 5.91 -17.95
C GLN A 211 0.74 6.34 -19.02
N LYS A 212 1.63 5.43 -19.47
CA LYS A 212 2.78 5.78 -20.33
C LYS A 212 2.45 5.74 -21.82
N ILE A 213 1.64 4.80 -22.25
CA ILE A 213 1.37 4.55 -23.66
C ILE A 213 0.05 5.20 -24.08
N ARG A 214 -0.93 5.20 -23.21
CA ARG A 214 -2.27 5.70 -23.51
C ARG A 214 -2.58 7.08 -22.92
N ASN A 215 -1.60 7.75 -22.32
CA ASN A 215 -1.76 9.08 -21.71
C ASN A 215 -2.94 9.13 -20.70
N GLY A 216 -3.12 8.09 -19.92
CA GLY A 216 -4.19 7.95 -18.92
C GLY A 216 -5.56 7.51 -19.47
N GLN A 217 -5.67 7.24 -20.76
CA GLN A 217 -6.96 6.85 -21.38
C GLN A 217 -7.20 5.34 -21.28
N VAL A 218 -8.14 4.94 -20.46
CA VAL A 218 -8.59 3.55 -20.35
C VAL A 218 -9.30 3.13 -21.65
N PRO A 219 -8.99 1.95 -22.23
CA PRO A 219 -9.68 1.46 -23.41
C PRO A 219 -11.16 1.18 -23.13
N ALA A 220 -12.00 1.42 -24.15
CA ALA A 220 -13.42 1.11 -24.04
C ALA A 220 -13.69 -0.40 -24.13
N ILE A 221 -14.59 -0.90 -23.28
CA ILE A 221 -15.07 -2.28 -23.32
C ILE A 221 -15.73 -2.54 -24.68
N GLY A 222 -15.45 -3.72 -25.25
CA GLY A 222 -16.01 -4.15 -26.54
C GLY A 222 -15.25 -3.66 -27.78
N ASN A 223 -14.20 -2.85 -27.59
CA ASN A 223 -13.35 -2.38 -28.67
C ASN A 223 -11.93 -2.97 -28.54
N PRO A 224 -11.68 -4.23 -28.96
CA PRO A 224 -10.43 -4.91 -28.72
C PRO A 224 -9.25 -4.22 -29.43
N LEU A 225 -8.16 -4.02 -28.68
CA LEU A 225 -6.90 -3.48 -29.16
C LEU A 225 -5.86 -4.61 -29.28
N LEU A 226 -6.18 -5.62 -30.09
CA LEU A 226 -5.37 -6.83 -30.23
C LEU A 226 -4.07 -6.55 -30.96
N CYS A 227 -2.97 -7.16 -30.50
CA CYS A 227 -1.71 -7.21 -31.23
C CYS A 227 -1.87 -8.06 -32.49
N GLY A 228 -1.13 -7.72 -33.56
CA GLY A 228 -1.15 -8.49 -34.82
C GLY A 228 -0.53 -9.88 -34.67
N THR A 229 -0.72 -10.73 -35.67
CA THR A 229 -0.08 -12.04 -35.72
C THR A 229 0.94 -12.08 -36.88
N PRO A 230 2.24 -12.43 -36.68
CA PRO A 230 2.87 -12.72 -35.38
C PRO A 230 2.77 -11.52 -34.43
N GLN A 231 2.73 -11.79 -33.14
CA GLN A 231 2.70 -10.69 -32.14
C GLN A 231 3.90 -9.79 -32.39
N VAL A 232 3.66 -8.65 -33.01
CA VAL A 232 4.65 -7.60 -33.14
C VAL A 232 4.49 -6.75 -31.89
N ALA A 233 5.56 -6.62 -31.11
CA ALA A 233 5.57 -5.72 -29.96
C ALA A 233 5.13 -4.33 -30.42
N SER A 234 3.90 -4.00 -30.12
CA SER A 234 3.38 -2.67 -30.34
C SER A 234 2.88 -2.15 -29.00
N PRO A 235 3.46 -1.10 -28.46
CA PRO A 235 3.03 -0.57 -27.18
C PRO A 235 1.58 -0.07 -27.19
N THR A 236 0.95 0.00 -28.36
CA THR A 236 -0.44 0.48 -28.52
C THR A 236 -1.48 -0.63 -28.44
N CYS A 237 -1.09 -1.90 -28.65
CA CYS A 237 -2.02 -3.03 -28.47
C CYS A 237 -2.08 -3.48 -27.02
N GLU A 238 -3.21 -4.10 -26.63
CA GLU A 238 -3.42 -4.56 -25.26
C GLU A 238 -3.03 -6.03 -25.12
N ILE A 239 -2.03 -6.29 -24.28
CA ILE A 239 -1.63 -7.64 -23.86
C ILE A 239 -2.23 -7.98 -22.50
N THR A 240 -2.12 -9.24 -22.08
CA THR A 240 -2.62 -9.73 -20.80
C THR A 240 -1.65 -9.50 -19.64
N ASP A 241 -0.38 -9.34 -19.95
CA ASP A 241 0.66 -9.03 -18.98
C ASP A 241 0.57 -7.57 -18.57
N LYS A 242 0.55 -7.30 -17.28
CA LYS A 242 0.29 -5.96 -16.74
C LYS A 242 1.28 -5.59 -15.64
N ALA A 243 1.52 -4.28 -15.50
CA ALA A 243 2.25 -3.69 -14.39
C ALA A 243 1.41 -2.55 -13.79
N LEU A 244 1.02 -2.72 -12.53
CA LEU A 244 0.24 -1.75 -11.78
C LEU A 244 0.95 -1.34 -10.50
N TYR A 245 0.69 -0.14 -10.02
CA TYR A 245 1.20 0.32 -8.74
C TYR A 245 0.23 1.25 -8.01
N ARG A 246 0.39 1.32 -6.70
CA ARG A 246 -0.29 2.26 -5.82
C ARG A 246 0.69 2.71 -4.74
N ASP A 247 0.97 4.00 -4.64
CA ASP A 247 1.74 4.56 -3.55
C ASP A 247 0.91 4.62 -2.25
N ASN A 248 1.58 4.89 -1.12
CA ASN A 248 0.90 5.06 0.18
C ASN A 248 1.07 6.47 0.76
N GLY A 249 1.53 7.43 -0.03
CA GLY A 249 1.82 8.79 0.41
C GLY A 249 3.10 8.94 1.22
N PHE A 250 3.74 7.83 1.65
CA PHE A 250 5.08 7.80 2.23
C PHE A 250 6.11 7.29 1.20
N VAL A 251 5.88 6.14 0.59
CA VAL A 251 6.67 5.69 -0.55
C VAL A 251 5.96 6.15 -1.81
N GLY A 252 6.46 7.24 -2.41
CA GLY A 252 6.01 7.70 -3.71
C GLY A 252 6.71 6.90 -4.81
N LEU A 253 5.93 6.35 -5.74
CA LEU A 253 6.41 5.57 -6.88
C LEU A 253 6.15 6.33 -8.19
N VAL A 254 7.14 6.34 -9.07
CA VAL A 254 7.03 6.93 -10.41
C VAL A 254 7.56 5.94 -11.43
N ALA A 255 6.67 5.44 -12.29
CA ALA A 255 7.08 4.73 -13.48
C ALA A 255 7.72 5.73 -14.45
N SER A 256 8.98 5.54 -14.82
CA SER A 256 9.72 6.43 -15.75
C SER A 256 9.69 5.92 -17.18
N ASN A 257 9.61 4.60 -17.37
CA ASN A 257 9.58 3.95 -18.67
C ASN A 257 8.61 2.75 -18.65
N TYR A 258 8.21 2.29 -19.84
CA TYR A 258 7.47 1.05 -20.07
C TYR A 258 7.90 0.47 -21.41
N VAL A 259 8.32 -0.77 -21.44
CA VAL A 259 8.73 -1.47 -22.66
C VAL A 259 8.02 -2.83 -22.73
N ASP A 260 7.47 -3.12 -23.91
CA ASP A 260 6.99 -4.45 -24.30
C ASP A 260 8.10 -5.05 -25.20
N HIS A 261 8.78 -6.10 -24.70
CA HIS A 261 9.93 -6.71 -25.32
C HIS A 261 9.57 -7.81 -26.32
N GLY A 262 9.01 -7.42 -27.46
CA GLY A 262 8.82 -8.35 -28.58
C GLY A 262 10.13 -8.80 -29.25
N ASP A 263 11.27 -8.32 -28.79
CA ASP A 263 12.62 -8.68 -29.22
C ASP A 263 13.28 -9.77 -28.35
N ALA A 264 12.56 -10.33 -27.37
CA ALA A 264 13.01 -11.44 -26.56
C ALA A 264 13.00 -12.76 -27.37
N VAL A 265 14.00 -12.92 -28.24
CA VAL A 265 14.13 -14.03 -29.19
C VAL A 265 15.44 -14.77 -29.02
N ASP A 266 15.49 -16.02 -29.46
CA ASP A 266 16.72 -16.79 -29.60
C ASP A 266 17.58 -16.35 -30.81
N ASN A 267 18.73 -17.00 -31.01
CA ASN A 267 19.63 -16.70 -32.15
C ASN A 267 19.02 -17.00 -33.53
N ALA A 268 17.93 -17.75 -33.59
CA ALA A 268 17.19 -18.05 -34.82
C ALA A 268 16.03 -17.05 -35.05
N GLY A 269 15.81 -16.12 -34.14
CA GLY A 269 14.70 -15.17 -34.17
C GLY A 269 13.37 -15.74 -33.67
N THR A 270 13.40 -16.88 -32.95
CA THR A 270 12.21 -17.48 -32.35
C THR A 270 11.97 -16.83 -31.00
N GLN A 271 10.72 -16.49 -30.68
CA GLN A 271 10.33 -15.98 -29.37
C GLN A 271 10.69 -16.97 -28.26
N LEU A 272 11.25 -16.46 -27.16
CA LEU A 272 11.66 -17.28 -26.02
C LEU A 272 10.46 -17.82 -25.23
N SER A 273 9.31 -17.15 -25.34
CA SER A 273 8.02 -17.54 -24.75
C SER A 273 6.90 -17.15 -25.71
N ASP A 274 5.69 -17.65 -25.49
CA ASP A 274 4.47 -17.17 -26.14
C ASP A 274 3.95 -15.85 -25.56
N HIS A 275 4.62 -15.33 -24.53
CA HIS A 275 4.43 -14.00 -23.94
C HIS A 275 5.65 -13.11 -24.16
N HIS A 276 5.42 -11.80 -24.23
CA HIS A 276 6.49 -10.81 -24.22
C HIS A 276 6.82 -10.36 -22.79
N PRO A 277 8.10 -10.22 -22.42
CA PRO A 277 8.47 -9.58 -21.16
C PRO A 277 8.03 -8.12 -21.12
N ILE A 278 7.49 -7.70 -19.97
CA ILE A 278 7.11 -6.31 -19.69
C ILE A 278 8.14 -5.70 -18.74
N GLU A 279 8.86 -4.70 -19.22
CA GLU A 279 9.80 -3.91 -18.42
C GLU A 279 9.17 -2.61 -17.97
N VAL A 280 9.43 -2.24 -16.72
CA VAL A 280 9.16 -0.90 -16.19
C VAL A 280 10.35 -0.41 -15.39
N ASP A 281 10.80 0.80 -15.69
CA ASP A 281 11.77 1.53 -14.88
C ASP A 281 11.06 2.39 -13.85
N TRP A 282 11.55 2.32 -12.61
CA TRP A 282 10.95 2.99 -11.46
C TRP A 282 11.88 3.96 -10.78
N ARG A 283 11.28 4.99 -10.20
CA ARG A 283 11.89 5.81 -9.16
C ARG A 283 11.02 5.76 -7.93
N TYR A 284 11.64 5.75 -6.76
CA TYR A 284 10.94 5.92 -5.50
C TYR A 284 11.55 7.06 -4.70
N ALA A 285 10.71 7.70 -3.87
CA ALA A 285 11.15 8.70 -2.90
C ALA A 285 10.24 8.67 -1.67
N THR A 286 10.82 8.99 -0.51
CA THR A 286 10.10 9.22 0.74
C THR A 286 10.17 10.69 1.14
N PRO A 287 9.17 11.24 1.87
CA PRO A 287 9.21 12.62 2.34
C PRO A 287 10.28 12.81 3.44
N SER A 288 10.80 14.01 3.56
CA SER A 288 11.82 14.35 4.57
C SER A 288 11.29 14.52 6.00
N ASN A 289 9.96 14.55 6.17
CA ASN A 289 9.29 14.77 7.45
C ASN A 289 8.63 13.50 8.03
N ARG A 290 8.94 12.34 7.49
CA ARG A 290 8.51 11.02 7.96
C ARG A 290 9.64 10.02 7.73
N ALA A 291 9.74 9.04 8.61
CA ALA A 291 10.59 7.87 8.41
C ALA A 291 10.00 6.67 9.14
N LEU A 292 10.39 5.49 8.73
CA LEU A 292 10.08 4.24 9.40
C LEU A 292 11.36 3.55 9.83
N SER A 293 11.30 2.78 10.91
CA SER A 293 12.34 1.78 11.21
C SER A 293 12.16 0.56 10.31
N ASP A 294 13.14 -0.34 10.32
CA ASP A 294 12.88 -1.71 9.90
C ASP A 294 11.90 -2.38 10.87
N GLN A 295 11.25 -3.44 10.42
CA GLN A 295 10.35 -4.26 11.23
C GLN A 295 11.13 -5.36 11.96
N PHE A 296 10.69 -5.70 13.17
CA PHE A 296 11.28 -6.75 13.99
C PHE A 296 10.17 -7.69 14.48
N GLY A 297 10.37 -9.01 14.36
CA GLY A 297 9.40 -10.04 14.73
C GLY A 297 9.15 -11.06 13.63
N GLY A 298 7.99 -11.72 13.66
CA GLY A 298 7.61 -12.80 12.75
C GLY A 298 6.60 -12.41 11.66
N PRO A 299 6.41 -13.27 10.64
CA PRO A 299 5.59 -12.96 9.47
C PRO A 299 4.07 -13.18 9.68
N HIS A 300 3.65 -13.56 10.88
CA HIS A 300 2.25 -13.91 11.14
C HIS A 300 1.37 -12.68 11.36
N GLY A 301 0.05 -12.90 11.49
CA GLY A 301 -0.94 -11.85 11.67
C GLY A 301 -1.18 -11.01 10.40
N THR A 302 -2.01 -9.99 10.53
CA THR A 302 -2.38 -9.06 9.46
C THR A 302 -1.48 -7.82 9.51
N SER A 303 -1.10 -7.32 8.35
CA SER A 303 -0.26 -6.12 8.23
C SER A 303 -1.01 -4.85 8.61
N TYR A 304 -0.30 -3.91 9.22
CA TYR A 304 -0.75 -2.55 9.49
C TYR A 304 0.38 -1.54 9.30
N ASN A 305 0.03 -0.29 8.98
CA ASN A 305 0.98 0.80 8.85
C ASN A 305 0.30 2.15 9.07
N ASP A 306 0.68 2.86 10.14
CA ASP A 306 0.07 4.13 10.53
C ASP A 306 0.52 5.31 9.66
N VAL A 307 1.63 5.16 8.93
CA VAL A 307 2.32 6.29 8.26
C VAL A 307 1.41 7.08 7.31
N SER A 308 0.53 6.37 6.56
CA SER A 308 -0.36 6.99 5.58
C SER A 308 -1.49 7.80 6.21
N GLN A 309 -1.77 7.56 7.49
CA GLN A 309 -2.86 8.16 8.23
C GLN A 309 -2.42 9.28 9.18
N LEU A 310 -1.09 9.48 9.33
CA LEU A 310 -0.55 10.49 10.23
C LEU A 310 -0.87 11.91 9.75
N PRO A 311 -1.31 12.82 10.63
CA PRO A 311 -1.45 14.23 10.32
C PRO A 311 -0.08 14.88 10.04
N PRO A 312 -0.03 16.08 9.44
CA PRO A 312 1.23 16.76 9.10
C PRO A 312 2.22 16.93 10.28
N ASN A 313 1.73 17.27 11.45
CA ASN A 313 2.53 17.51 12.67
C ASN A 313 1.97 16.66 13.81
N PRO A 314 2.18 15.34 13.81
CA PRO A 314 1.65 14.46 14.85
C PRO A 314 2.33 14.73 16.19
N SER A 315 1.56 14.68 17.27
CA SER A 315 2.05 14.75 18.65
C SER A 315 1.31 13.71 19.46
N VAL A 316 2.05 12.83 20.13
CA VAL A 316 1.47 11.76 20.95
C VAL A 316 0.98 12.35 22.27
N SER A 317 -0.24 12.01 22.66
CA SER A 317 -0.82 12.34 23.97
C SER A 317 -0.76 11.17 24.95
N THR A 318 -1.03 9.96 24.45
CA THR A 318 -0.97 8.75 25.27
C THR A 318 -0.39 7.59 24.48
N VAL A 319 0.22 6.66 25.18
CA VAL A 319 0.60 5.36 24.65
C VAL A 319 0.10 4.28 25.61
N THR A 320 -0.56 3.26 25.06
CA THR A 320 -1.07 2.10 25.83
C THR A 320 -0.43 0.83 25.29
N ILE A 321 -0.03 -0.05 26.21
CA ILE A 321 0.34 -1.43 25.91
C ILE A 321 -0.56 -2.38 26.69
N GLN A 322 -0.88 -3.53 26.10
CA GLN A 322 -1.44 -4.65 26.87
C GLN A 322 -0.47 -5.81 26.78
N THR A 323 -0.09 -6.33 27.92
CA THR A 323 0.92 -7.38 28.00
C THR A 323 0.57 -8.41 29.08
N GLY A 324 0.74 -9.67 28.73
CA GLY A 324 0.85 -10.79 29.64
C GLY A 324 2.29 -11.31 29.64
N SER A 325 2.48 -12.54 29.20
CA SER A 325 3.82 -13.08 28.92
C SER A 325 4.41 -12.57 27.61
N ARG A 326 3.58 -11.98 26.74
CA ARG A 326 3.95 -11.37 25.44
C ARG A 326 3.26 -10.02 25.28
N VAL A 327 3.49 -9.36 24.17
CA VAL A 327 2.81 -8.11 23.81
C VAL A 327 1.55 -8.45 23.03
N ASP A 328 0.41 -8.23 23.66
CA ASP A 328 -0.90 -8.53 23.10
C ASP A 328 -1.42 -7.34 22.28
N HIS A 329 -1.07 -6.09 22.70
CA HIS A 329 -1.61 -4.88 22.11
C HIS A 329 -0.67 -3.68 22.24
N VAL A 330 -0.69 -2.81 21.25
CA VAL A 330 -0.06 -1.48 21.27
C VAL A 330 -1.02 -0.43 20.73
N GLU A 331 -1.07 0.74 21.38
CA GLU A 331 -1.90 1.85 20.96
C GLU A 331 -1.18 3.18 21.15
N ILE A 332 -1.29 4.07 20.18
CA ILE A 332 -0.88 5.47 20.28
C ILE A 332 -2.10 6.35 20.02
N ALA A 333 -2.41 7.24 20.96
CA ALA A 333 -3.34 8.33 20.73
C ALA A 333 -2.58 9.65 20.53
N LEU A 334 -2.94 10.37 19.47
CA LEU A 334 -2.39 11.68 19.17
C LEU A 334 -3.20 12.77 19.85
N SER A 335 -2.58 13.93 20.11
CA SER A 335 -3.21 15.08 20.79
C SER A 335 -4.40 15.68 20.06
N ASN A 336 -4.57 15.35 18.78
CA ASN A 336 -5.69 15.78 17.94
C ASN A 336 -6.82 14.72 17.85
N GLY A 337 -6.80 13.68 18.71
CA GLY A 337 -7.82 12.65 18.80
C GLY A 337 -7.66 11.45 17.85
N TYR A 338 -6.61 11.41 17.02
CA TYR A 338 -6.29 10.19 16.24
C TYR A 338 -5.82 9.09 17.18
N VAL A 339 -6.28 7.86 16.96
CA VAL A 339 -5.85 6.68 17.70
C VAL A 339 -5.45 5.59 16.71
N PHE A 340 -4.27 5.03 16.91
CA PHE A 340 -3.75 3.87 16.18
C PHE A 340 -3.65 2.72 17.16
N SER A 341 -4.37 1.64 16.88
CA SER A 341 -4.61 0.55 17.83
C SER A 341 -4.43 -0.79 17.11
N HIS A 342 -3.50 -1.63 17.58
CA HIS A 342 -3.09 -2.86 16.93
C HIS A 342 -2.92 -4.00 17.93
N GLY A 343 -3.30 -5.22 17.52
CA GLY A 343 -3.25 -6.42 18.34
C GLY A 343 -4.62 -6.82 18.90
N GLY A 344 -4.60 -7.76 19.82
CA GLY A 344 -5.79 -8.30 20.45
C GLY A 344 -6.16 -7.62 21.79
N THR A 345 -6.92 -8.33 22.61
CA THR A 345 -7.43 -7.82 23.89
C THR A 345 -6.85 -8.57 25.09
N GLY A 346 -5.78 -9.36 24.88
CA GLY A 346 -5.11 -10.10 25.94
C GLY A 346 -4.27 -9.23 26.86
N GLY A 347 -3.81 -9.83 27.97
CA GLY A 347 -2.91 -9.18 28.91
C GLY A 347 -3.54 -8.09 29.76
N ASN A 348 -2.68 -7.34 30.47
CA ASN A 348 -3.09 -6.22 31.32
C ASN A 348 -2.73 -4.90 30.64
N ALA A 349 -3.69 -4.00 30.57
CA ALA A 349 -3.49 -2.68 30.00
C ALA A 349 -2.68 -1.76 30.93
N GLN A 350 -1.72 -1.05 30.37
CA GLN A 350 -0.95 -0.01 31.03
C GLN A 350 -0.87 1.19 30.09
N THR A 351 -1.16 2.39 30.58
CA THR A 351 -1.18 3.61 29.80
C THR A 351 -0.22 4.64 30.39
N LEU A 352 0.57 5.26 29.52
CA LEU A 352 1.43 6.39 29.83
C LEU A 352 0.87 7.65 29.17
N VAL A 353 0.42 8.61 29.96
CA VAL A 353 0.02 9.95 29.49
C VAL A 353 1.27 10.82 29.41
N LEU A 354 1.50 11.42 28.24
CA LEU A 354 2.65 12.28 28.00
C LEU A 354 2.39 13.72 28.45
N GLY A 355 3.41 14.38 28.98
CA GLY A 355 3.36 15.79 29.33
C GLY A 355 3.38 16.68 28.08
N ALA A 356 3.07 17.99 28.25
CA ALA A 356 2.89 18.93 27.14
C ALA A 356 4.09 19.07 26.17
N ALA A 357 5.30 18.83 26.63
CA ALA A 357 6.53 18.88 25.82
C ALA A 357 7.24 17.51 25.76
N GLU A 358 6.59 16.49 26.22
CA GLU A 358 7.14 15.14 26.27
C GLU A 358 6.74 14.34 25.04
N TYR A 359 7.67 13.55 24.54
CA TYR A 359 7.46 12.72 23.35
C TYR A 359 8.15 11.37 23.50
N LEU A 360 7.69 10.38 22.75
CA LEU A 360 8.33 9.06 22.67
C LEU A 360 9.62 9.17 21.86
N ASN A 361 10.74 8.72 22.42
CA ASN A 361 12.04 8.81 21.78
C ASN A 361 12.71 7.46 21.51
N ALA A 362 12.28 6.37 22.17
CA ALA A 362 12.80 5.04 21.88
C ALA A 362 11.79 3.94 22.18
N VAL A 363 11.95 2.83 21.46
CA VAL A 363 11.23 1.57 21.70
C VAL A 363 12.25 0.43 21.68
N ASN A 364 12.33 -0.34 22.75
CA ASN A 364 13.04 -1.62 22.81
C ASN A 364 12.04 -2.77 22.68
N LEU A 365 12.35 -3.71 21.80
CA LEU A 365 11.52 -4.86 21.49
C LEU A 365 12.32 -6.15 21.66
N CYS A 366 11.74 -7.18 22.27
CA CYS A 366 12.33 -8.51 22.28
C CYS A 366 11.36 -9.50 21.64
N SER A 367 11.87 -10.37 20.76
CA SER A 367 11.10 -11.42 20.11
C SER A 367 11.42 -12.80 20.66
N GLY A 368 10.49 -13.74 20.52
CA GLY A 368 10.66 -15.12 20.93
C GLY A 368 9.72 -16.05 20.16
N GLN A 369 9.78 -17.36 20.46
CA GLN A 369 8.95 -18.39 19.83
C GLN A 369 7.79 -18.77 20.74
N TYR A 370 6.59 -18.81 20.17
CA TYR A 370 5.40 -19.35 20.80
C TYR A 370 4.58 -20.17 19.81
N GLN A 371 4.36 -21.44 20.12
CA GLN A 371 3.64 -22.39 19.24
C GLN A 371 4.20 -22.44 17.80
N GLY A 372 5.53 -22.36 17.66
CA GLY A 372 6.19 -22.36 16.36
C GLY A 372 6.17 -21.03 15.62
N HIS A 373 5.62 -19.97 16.22
CA HIS A 373 5.51 -18.64 15.63
C HIS A 373 6.40 -17.64 16.37
N THR A 374 7.10 -16.78 15.62
CA THR A 374 7.83 -15.66 16.21
C THR A 374 6.85 -14.56 16.57
N ARG A 375 6.92 -14.05 17.81
CA ARG A 375 6.07 -13.00 18.38
C ARG A 375 6.93 -11.93 19.06
N ILE A 376 6.35 -10.75 19.33
CA ILE A 376 6.95 -9.77 20.23
C ILE A 376 6.65 -10.18 21.68
N PHE A 377 7.71 -10.50 22.43
CA PHE A 377 7.62 -10.98 23.81
C PHE A 377 7.69 -9.87 24.82
N SER A 378 8.42 -8.80 24.56
CA SER A 378 8.41 -7.62 25.42
C SER A 378 8.57 -6.33 24.62
N ILE A 379 8.05 -5.27 25.22
CA ILE A 379 8.17 -3.89 24.73
C ILE A 379 8.53 -2.97 25.89
N ALA A 380 9.43 -2.03 25.62
CA ALA A 380 9.72 -0.91 26.52
C ALA A 380 9.81 0.39 25.71
N LEU A 381 8.89 1.31 25.99
CA LEU A 381 8.82 2.62 25.36
C LEU A 381 9.44 3.66 26.31
N SER A 382 10.32 4.49 25.82
CA SER A 382 10.98 5.56 26.58
C SER A 382 10.56 6.93 26.06
N THR A 383 10.53 7.91 26.97
CA THR A 383 10.17 9.30 26.65
C THR A 383 11.35 10.26 26.81
N SER A 384 11.22 11.43 26.21
CA SER A 384 12.18 12.54 26.34
C SER A 384 12.37 13.04 27.77
N ALA A 385 11.41 12.76 28.66
CA ALA A 385 11.48 13.07 30.10
C ALA A 385 12.10 11.94 30.93
N GLY A 386 12.59 10.86 30.28
CA GLY A 386 13.22 9.71 30.97
C GLY A 386 12.23 8.76 31.64
N ARG A 387 10.93 8.88 31.32
CA ARG A 387 9.91 7.91 31.78
C ARG A 387 9.90 6.70 30.85
N THR A 388 9.49 5.55 31.38
CA THR A 388 9.40 4.30 30.63
C THR A 388 8.06 3.61 30.90
N LEU A 389 7.45 3.07 29.82
CA LEU A 389 6.33 2.14 29.88
C LEU A 389 6.80 0.80 29.33
N SER A 390 6.69 -0.29 30.10
CA SER A 390 7.21 -1.58 29.68
C SER A 390 6.35 -2.75 30.15
N GLY A 391 6.38 -3.85 29.39
CA GLY A 391 5.68 -5.06 29.73
C GLY A 391 6.12 -6.26 28.88
N GLY A 392 5.58 -7.44 29.23
CA GLY A 392 5.94 -8.71 28.61
C GLY A 392 7.17 -9.37 29.25
N THR A 393 7.71 -10.40 28.59
CA THR A 393 8.86 -11.17 29.06
C THR A 393 10.07 -10.93 28.18
N SER A 394 11.16 -10.43 28.73
CA SER A 394 12.42 -10.21 28.00
C SER A 394 13.01 -11.53 27.50
N THR A 395 13.60 -11.50 26.31
CA THR A 395 14.29 -12.63 25.68
C THR A 395 15.72 -12.23 25.31
N ALA A 396 16.48 -13.14 24.69
CA ALA A 396 17.82 -12.83 24.21
C ALA A 396 17.85 -12.11 22.84
N SER A 397 16.75 -12.17 22.08
CA SER A 397 16.64 -11.56 20.74
C SER A 397 15.94 -10.21 20.87
N CYS A 398 16.69 -9.12 20.96
CA CYS A 398 16.12 -7.80 21.15
C CYS A 398 16.71 -6.77 20.17
N THR A 399 15.93 -5.74 19.88
CA THR A 399 16.33 -4.57 19.10
C THR A 399 15.84 -3.30 19.76
N THR A 400 16.49 -2.17 19.45
CA THR A 400 16.05 -0.85 19.92
C THR A 400 15.96 0.11 18.75
N TYR A 401 14.82 0.77 18.62
CA TYR A 401 14.60 1.85 17.68
C TYR A 401 14.58 3.19 18.42
N SER A 402 15.48 4.08 18.08
CA SER A 402 15.59 5.40 18.70
C SER A 402 15.36 6.50 17.66
N ALA A 403 14.58 7.49 18.04
CA ALA A 403 14.39 8.69 17.24
C ALA A 403 15.66 9.56 17.29
N ALA A 404 16.04 10.14 16.16
CA ALA A 404 17.13 11.11 16.10
C ALA A 404 16.78 12.39 16.87
N ALA A 405 17.79 13.20 17.20
CA ALA A 405 17.56 14.48 17.85
C ALA A 405 16.58 15.36 17.04
N GLY A 406 15.57 15.90 17.68
CA GLY A 406 14.49 16.66 17.05
C GLY A 406 13.39 15.81 16.40
N TRP A 407 13.43 14.48 16.57
CA TRP A 407 12.42 13.54 16.10
C TRP A 407 11.76 12.78 17.24
N GLN A 408 10.60 12.24 16.99
CA GLN A 408 9.78 11.48 17.92
C GLN A 408 9.17 10.25 17.24
N ILE A 409 8.72 9.27 18.02
CA ILE A 409 7.94 8.13 17.57
C ILE A 409 6.46 8.51 17.67
N VAL A 410 5.69 8.31 16.58
CA VAL A 410 4.32 8.79 16.46
C VAL A 410 3.32 7.74 15.98
N GLY A 411 3.77 6.53 15.71
CA GLY A 411 2.96 5.43 15.22
C GLY A 411 3.78 4.17 15.08
N PHE A 412 3.13 3.12 14.65
CA PHE A 412 3.70 1.81 14.42
C PHE A 412 3.40 1.28 13.02
N HIS A 413 4.17 0.30 12.59
CA HIS A 413 3.90 -0.52 11.43
C HIS A 413 4.37 -1.95 11.70
N GLY A 414 3.68 -2.94 11.16
CA GLY A 414 4.02 -4.31 11.47
C GLY A 414 2.94 -5.30 11.11
N ARG A 415 2.82 -6.35 11.94
CA ARG A 415 1.79 -7.39 11.81
C ARG A 415 1.23 -7.75 13.17
N SER A 416 -0.06 -7.99 13.24
CA SER A 416 -0.74 -8.40 14.47
C SER A 416 -1.99 -9.22 14.17
N ALA A 417 -2.39 -10.01 15.15
CA ALA A 417 -3.69 -10.68 15.24
C ALA A 417 -4.16 -10.60 16.70
N ASP A 418 -4.22 -11.72 17.42
CA ASP A 418 -4.48 -11.74 18.87
C ASP A 418 -3.29 -11.21 19.70
N GLU A 419 -2.12 -11.09 19.09
CA GLU A 419 -0.87 -10.60 19.66
C GLU A 419 -0.11 -9.76 18.63
N ILE A 420 0.94 -9.06 19.05
CA ILE A 420 1.86 -8.38 18.16
C ILE A 420 2.89 -9.38 17.63
N ASP A 421 2.83 -9.64 16.32
CA ASP A 421 3.74 -10.56 15.63
C ASP A 421 5.04 -9.88 15.20
N LYS A 422 4.91 -8.69 14.66
CA LYS A 422 6.00 -7.88 14.11
C LYS A 422 5.73 -6.41 14.38
N LEU A 423 6.75 -5.63 14.73
CA LEU A 423 6.61 -4.21 15.01
C LEU A 423 7.84 -3.42 14.55
N GLY A 424 7.60 -2.30 13.91
CA GLY A 424 8.50 -1.21 13.65
C GLY A 424 7.83 0.11 14.04
N VAL A 425 8.58 1.19 14.07
CA VAL A 425 8.11 2.49 14.52
C VAL A 425 8.07 3.50 13.38
N VAL A 426 7.13 4.44 13.46
CA VAL A 426 7.02 5.59 12.56
C VAL A 426 7.56 6.82 13.27
N TYR A 427 8.51 7.49 12.61
CA TYR A 427 9.13 8.71 13.11
C TYR A 427 8.56 9.96 12.44
N ALA A 428 8.48 11.04 13.19
CA ALA A 428 8.21 12.39 12.70
C ALA A 428 9.04 13.43 13.45
N PRO A 429 9.28 14.62 12.90
CA PRO A 429 9.87 15.72 13.64
C PRO A 429 9.06 16.05 14.90
N VAL A 430 9.74 16.42 15.97
CA VAL A 430 9.07 17.00 17.15
C VAL A 430 8.43 18.32 16.72
N ALA A 431 7.14 18.47 16.95
CA ALA A 431 6.44 19.69 16.61
C ALA A 431 7.02 20.88 17.41
N THR A 432 7.56 21.84 16.71
CA THR A 432 8.01 23.10 17.31
C THR A 432 6.80 24.04 17.41
N GLY A 433 6.20 24.14 18.58
CA GLY A 433 4.99 24.92 18.85
C GLY A 433 3.84 24.01 19.33
N VAL A 434 2.92 24.54 20.06
CA VAL A 434 1.70 23.82 20.47
C VAL A 434 0.97 23.41 19.19
N PRO A 435 0.70 22.11 18.93
CA PRO A 435 -0.13 21.74 17.81
C PRO A 435 -1.47 22.44 18.01
N ALA A 436 -1.85 23.31 17.10
CA ALA A 436 -3.23 23.75 17.02
C ALA A 436 -4.04 22.47 16.81
N GLY A 437 -4.73 22.01 17.84
CA GLY A 437 -5.66 20.90 17.73
C GLY A 437 -6.51 21.15 16.49
N ARG A 438 -6.71 20.13 15.66
CA ARG A 438 -7.57 20.32 14.49
C ARG A 438 -8.91 20.84 14.99
N GLN A 439 -9.24 22.04 14.58
CA GLN A 439 -10.53 22.62 14.92
C GLN A 439 -11.59 21.73 14.27
N PRO A 440 -12.62 21.34 15.02
CA PRO A 440 -13.73 20.63 14.43
C PRO A 440 -14.35 21.50 13.33
N LEU A 441 -14.51 20.91 12.15
CA LEU A 441 -15.05 21.57 10.98
C LEU A 441 -16.45 21.04 10.69
N ARG A 442 -17.33 21.90 10.17
CA ARG A 442 -18.59 21.51 9.55
C ARG A 442 -18.51 21.76 8.06
N PHE A 443 -18.91 20.78 7.28
CA PHE A 443 -19.20 20.98 5.86
C PHE A 443 -20.66 21.41 5.74
N ILE A 444 -20.88 22.69 5.43
CA ILE A 444 -22.22 23.25 5.24
C ILE A 444 -22.49 23.34 3.75
N ASN A 445 -23.57 22.69 3.29
CA ASN A 445 -23.98 22.69 1.90
C ASN A 445 -24.49 24.08 1.49
N ALA A 446 -23.94 24.66 0.43
CA ALA A 446 -24.27 26.02 -0.01
C ALA A 446 -25.68 26.14 -0.60
N GLY A 447 -26.25 25.04 -1.13
CA GLY A 447 -27.59 25.01 -1.69
C GLY A 447 -28.68 24.86 -0.65
N THR A 448 -28.40 24.20 0.47
CA THR A 448 -29.43 23.84 1.46
C THR A 448 -29.18 24.39 2.84
N GLY A 449 -27.98 24.89 3.15
CA GLY A 449 -27.58 25.35 4.48
C GLY A 449 -27.47 24.22 5.52
N ARG A 450 -27.47 22.95 5.09
CA ARG A 450 -27.39 21.77 5.98
C ARG A 450 -25.99 21.30 6.14
N CYS A 451 -25.73 20.57 7.24
CA CYS A 451 -24.45 19.98 7.56
C CYS A 451 -24.31 18.57 6.97
N LEU A 452 -23.11 18.22 6.54
CA LEU A 452 -22.72 16.82 6.25
C LEU A 452 -22.78 16.03 7.56
N ASP A 453 -23.55 14.95 7.59
CA ASP A 453 -24.01 14.27 8.81
C ASP A 453 -23.79 12.75 8.70
N VAL A 454 -23.25 12.13 9.74
CA VAL A 454 -23.28 10.66 9.85
C VAL A 454 -24.66 10.25 10.35
N ASN A 455 -25.42 9.57 9.50
CA ASN A 455 -26.83 9.24 9.73
C ASN A 455 -27.05 8.60 11.10
N GLY A 456 -27.92 9.23 11.90
CA GLY A 456 -28.25 8.79 13.25
C GLY A 456 -27.08 8.76 14.25
N GLY A 457 -25.92 9.29 13.89
CA GLY A 457 -24.72 9.30 14.74
C GLY A 457 -24.11 7.92 14.99
N THR A 458 -24.49 6.90 14.22
CA THR A 458 -24.00 5.52 14.38
C THR A 458 -22.60 5.39 13.79
N MET A 459 -21.59 5.12 14.63
CA MET A 459 -20.19 4.91 14.21
C MET A 459 -19.95 3.42 13.88
N ALA A 460 -20.25 3.03 12.64
CA ALA A 460 -20.05 1.67 12.13
C ALA A 460 -19.73 1.71 10.63
N ASN A 461 -18.98 0.71 10.16
CA ASN A 461 -18.69 0.54 8.73
C ASN A 461 -19.97 0.44 7.90
N GLY A 462 -20.08 1.25 6.85
CA GLY A 462 -21.23 1.31 5.96
C GLY A 462 -22.36 2.22 6.44
N THR A 463 -22.22 2.91 7.58
CA THR A 463 -23.20 3.92 7.96
C THR A 463 -23.21 5.05 6.94
N SER A 464 -24.38 5.34 6.37
CA SER A 464 -24.55 6.38 5.36
C SER A 464 -24.21 7.76 5.89
N VAL A 465 -23.65 8.58 5.03
CA VAL A 465 -23.47 10.01 5.26
C VAL A 465 -24.54 10.75 4.46
N ASP A 466 -25.29 11.60 5.14
CA ASP A 466 -26.36 12.40 4.54
C ASP A 466 -26.13 13.90 4.78
N GLN A 467 -27.09 14.72 4.42
CA GLN A 467 -27.16 16.10 4.89
C GLN A 467 -28.33 16.28 5.83
N TRP A 468 -28.08 16.84 6.99
CA TRP A 468 -29.10 17.11 8.00
C TRP A 468 -29.04 18.55 8.52
N TYR A 469 -30.11 19.00 9.17
CA TYR A 469 -30.09 20.29 9.83
C TYR A 469 -28.90 20.40 10.79
N CYS A 470 -28.14 21.50 10.72
CA CYS A 470 -27.00 21.71 11.61
C CYS A 470 -27.52 21.84 13.05
N ASN A 471 -27.25 20.82 13.87
CA ASN A 471 -27.75 20.72 15.24
C ASN A 471 -26.63 20.78 16.29
N GLY A 472 -25.37 20.91 15.87
CA GLY A 472 -24.21 20.95 16.76
C GLY A 472 -23.74 19.58 17.28
N GLY A 473 -24.37 18.50 16.83
CA GLY A 473 -23.98 17.13 17.18
C GLY A 473 -22.56 16.77 16.70
N SER A 474 -21.88 15.89 17.44
CA SER A 474 -20.54 15.43 17.08
C SER A 474 -20.50 14.64 15.76
N ASN A 475 -21.61 14.02 15.36
CA ASN A 475 -21.79 13.33 14.08
C ASN A 475 -21.78 14.27 12.86
N GLN A 476 -21.81 15.60 13.07
CA GLN A 476 -21.69 16.64 12.04
C GLN A 476 -20.33 17.35 12.10
N LEU A 477 -19.46 16.91 13.00
CA LEU A 477 -18.12 17.47 13.14
C LEU A 477 -17.11 16.55 12.46
N TRP A 478 -16.27 17.16 11.65
CA TRP A 478 -15.27 16.49 10.84
C TRP A 478 -13.90 17.11 11.04
N SER A 479 -12.86 16.34 10.88
CA SER A 479 -11.52 16.87 10.67
C SER A 479 -11.11 16.61 9.22
N TYR A 480 -10.62 17.65 8.55
CA TYR A 480 -10.12 17.55 7.17
C TYR A 480 -8.61 17.77 7.15
N ASP A 481 -7.91 16.87 6.47
CA ASP A 481 -6.48 16.93 6.27
C ASP A 481 -6.16 17.13 4.79
N ASP A 482 -5.82 18.33 4.40
CA ASP A 482 -5.52 18.66 3.02
C ASP A 482 -4.29 17.89 2.47
N SER A 483 -3.34 17.51 3.32
CA SER A 483 -2.15 16.76 2.89
C SER A 483 -2.48 15.32 2.50
N THR A 484 -3.29 14.63 3.30
CA THR A 484 -3.72 13.24 3.04
C THR A 484 -5.02 13.15 2.25
N GLY A 485 -5.84 14.19 2.30
CA GLY A 485 -7.19 14.22 1.73
C GLY A 485 -8.24 13.54 2.59
N MET A 486 -7.91 13.11 3.79
CA MET A 486 -8.85 12.38 4.64
C MET A 486 -9.81 13.30 5.37
N VAL A 487 -11.09 12.94 5.33
CA VAL A 487 -12.18 13.58 6.09
C VAL A 487 -12.62 12.59 7.17
N ARG A 488 -12.28 12.85 8.45
CA ARG A 488 -12.58 11.96 9.58
C ARG A 488 -13.72 12.46 10.41
N SER A 489 -14.55 11.55 10.91
CA SER A 489 -15.55 11.88 11.92
C SER A 489 -14.86 12.32 13.22
N MET A 490 -15.39 13.36 13.85
CA MET A 490 -14.94 13.78 15.18
C MET A 490 -15.70 13.08 16.31
N SER A 491 -16.80 12.37 15.99
CA SER A 491 -17.45 11.46 16.96
C SER A 491 -16.61 10.24 17.26
N ASP A 492 -15.96 9.69 16.22
CA ASP A 492 -14.99 8.60 16.32
C ASP A 492 -14.01 8.71 15.15
N PRO A 493 -12.76 9.12 15.40
CA PRO A 493 -11.76 9.36 14.36
C PRO A 493 -11.21 8.10 13.68
N HIS A 494 -11.64 6.90 14.11
CA HIS A 494 -11.39 5.67 13.37
C HIS A 494 -12.19 5.58 12.06
N TYR A 495 -13.23 6.41 11.89
CA TYR A 495 -14.08 6.41 10.70
C TYR A 495 -13.80 7.60 9.80
N CYS A 496 -13.63 7.31 8.51
CA CYS A 496 -13.41 8.26 7.44
C CYS A 496 -14.61 8.32 6.49
N LEU A 497 -14.82 9.49 5.88
CA LEU A 497 -15.72 9.63 4.75
C LEU A 497 -15.23 8.74 3.61
N ASP A 498 -16.13 7.97 3.02
CA ASP A 498 -15.85 6.90 2.07
C ASP A 498 -16.93 6.87 0.98
N ASN A 499 -16.55 6.69 -0.30
CA ASN A 499 -17.50 6.55 -1.39
C ASN A 499 -17.86 5.09 -1.72
N GLY A 500 -17.51 4.14 -0.83
CA GLY A 500 -17.80 2.72 -1.00
C GLY A 500 -16.95 2.03 -2.08
N GLY A 501 -15.88 2.68 -2.57
CA GLY A 501 -15.08 2.16 -3.68
C GLY A 501 -15.82 2.13 -5.02
N ASN A 502 -16.93 2.84 -5.13
CA ASN A 502 -17.74 2.92 -6.34
C ASN A 502 -17.46 4.25 -7.05
N TYR A 503 -16.73 4.18 -8.16
CA TYR A 503 -16.26 5.35 -8.92
C TYR A 503 -17.16 5.59 -10.12
N GLY A 504 -18.31 6.19 -9.86
CA GLY A 504 -19.27 6.57 -10.88
C GLY A 504 -20.37 7.46 -10.30
N ASP A 505 -21.08 8.15 -11.17
CA ASP A 505 -22.21 8.99 -10.80
C ASP A 505 -23.19 8.24 -9.89
N GLY A 506 -23.52 8.84 -8.74
CA GLY A 506 -24.48 8.30 -7.79
C GLY A 506 -23.90 7.34 -6.74
N ALA A 507 -22.58 7.27 -6.58
CA ALA A 507 -21.98 6.49 -5.50
C ALA A 507 -22.33 7.11 -4.13
N ASN A 508 -22.98 6.33 -3.26
CA ASN A 508 -23.39 6.78 -1.94
C ASN A 508 -22.18 6.96 -1.02
N LEU A 509 -22.15 8.08 -0.32
CA LEU A 509 -21.16 8.30 0.74
C LEU A 509 -21.57 7.59 2.03
N MET A 510 -20.57 7.08 2.71
CA MET A 510 -20.70 6.42 4.00
C MET A 510 -19.49 6.75 4.87
N ILE A 511 -19.49 6.30 6.10
CA ILE A 511 -18.26 6.18 6.89
C ILE A 511 -17.76 4.74 6.87
N TRP A 512 -16.46 4.60 6.84
CA TRP A 512 -15.77 3.31 6.92
C TRP A 512 -14.50 3.45 7.75
N SER A 513 -14.02 2.34 8.33
CA SER A 513 -12.72 2.32 9.03
C SER A 513 -11.65 2.94 8.15
N CYS A 514 -10.91 3.91 8.69
CA CYS A 514 -9.93 4.66 7.94
C CYS A 514 -8.81 3.74 7.43
N SER A 515 -8.74 3.54 6.13
CA SER A 515 -7.72 2.74 5.45
C SER A 515 -6.68 3.59 4.72
N GLY A 516 -7.02 4.87 4.43
CA GLY A 516 -6.22 5.74 3.59
C GLY A 516 -6.26 5.38 2.09
N ASN A 517 -7.18 4.52 1.68
CA ASN A 517 -7.41 4.19 0.27
C ASN A 517 -7.98 5.39 -0.50
N ASN A 518 -7.89 5.37 -1.81
CA ASN A 518 -8.30 6.49 -2.66
C ASN A 518 -9.79 6.84 -2.58
N ASN A 519 -10.64 5.87 -2.25
CA ASN A 519 -12.07 6.07 -1.97
C ASN A 519 -12.35 6.88 -0.69
N GLN A 520 -11.33 7.12 0.14
CA GLN A 520 -11.38 7.94 1.36
C GLN A 520 -10.60 9.24 1.25
N ARG A 521 -10.03 9.56 0.07
CA ARG A 521 -9.21 10.75 -0.13
C ARG A 521 -9.96 11.79 -0.95
N PHE A 522 -10.21 12.92 -0.33
CA PHE A 522 -10.93 14.05 -0.92
C PHE A 522 -10.02 15.28 -1.01
N LYS A 523 -10.31 16.17 -1.93
CA LYS A 523 -9.72 17.50 -2.03
C LYS A 523 -10.81 18.54 -1.91
N PHE A 524 -10.69 19.43 -0.95
CA PHE A 524 -11.55 20.60 -0.84
C PHE A 524 -10.90 21.80 -1.52
N ASP A 525 -11.63 22.44 -2.41
CA ASP A 525 -11.21 23.70 -3.01
C ASP A 525 -12.06 24.85 -2.43
N PRO A 526 -11.48 25.70 -1.57
CA PRO A 526 -12.23 26.77 -0.92
C PRO A 526 -12.70 27.85 -1.91
N SER A 527 -12.10 27.96 -3.09
CA SER A 527 -12.49 28.95 -4.10
C SER A 527 -13.77 28.57 -4.85
N SER A 528 -13.96 27.30 -5.14
CA SER A 528 -15.15 26.76 -5.80
C SER A 528 -16.16 26.17 -4.83
N GLY A 529 -15.75 25.84 -3.60
CA GLY A 529 -16.53 25.11 -2.61
C GLY A 529 -16.71 23.62 -2.92
N LEU A 530 -15.97 23.07 -3.88
CA LEU A 530 -16.09 21.67 -4.27
C LEU A 530 -15.27 20.78 -3.34
N LEU A 531 -15.87 19.67 -2.91
CA LEU A 531 -15.19 18.56 -2.26
C LEU A 531 -15.09 17.42 -3.28
N THR A 532 -13.92 17.21 -3.84
CA THR A 532 -13.67 16.32 -4.98
C THR A 532 -12.97 15.04 -4.52
N LEU A 533 -13.33 13.90 -5.05
CA LEU A 533 -12.58 12.67 -4.84
C LEU A 533 -11.18 12.79 -5.51
N ARG A 534 -10.08 12.58 -4.78
CA ARG A 534 -8.72 12.81 -5.32
C ARG A 534 -8.37 11.87 -6.47
N SER A 535 -8.84 10.65 -6.41
CA SER A 535 -8.58 9.64 -7.45
C SER A 535 -9.36 9.89 -8.74
N LEU A 536 -10.42 10.70 -8.66
CA LEU A 536 -11.28 10.97 -9.81
C LEU A 536 -11.75 12.43 -9.76
N ALA A 537 -10.96 13.32 -10.38
CA ALA A 537 -11.21 14.77 -10.37
C ALA A 537 -12.56 15.20 -11.02
N THR A 538 -13.23 14.26 -11.67
CA THR A 538 -14.56 14.42 -12.27
C THR A 538 -15.71 14.12 -11.31
N GLU A 539 -15.42 13.69 -10.08
CA GLU A 539 -16.42 13.33 -9.08
C GLU A 539 -16.38 14.29 -7.89
N VAL A 540 -17.49 14.95 -7.61
CA VAL A 540 -17.65 15.88 -6.49
C VAL A 540 -18.75 15.41 -5.54
N VAL A 541 -18.64 15.74 -4.27
CA VAL A 541 -19.64 15.41 -3.26
C VAL A 541 -20.88 16.29 -3.43
N ASP A 542 -22.02 15.67 -3.68
CA ASP A 542 -23.36 16.27 -3.75
C ASP A 542 -24.18 15.88 -2.51
N GLY A 543 -24.70 16.85 -1.81
CA GLY A 543 -25.55 16.63 -0.63
C GLY A 543 -27.01 16.30 -0.96
N GLY A 544 -27.43 16.46 -2.22
CA GLY A 544 -28.82 16.37 -2.61
C GLY A 544 -29.66 17.60 -2.13
N ALA A 545 -30.96 17.58 -2.36
CA ALA A 545 -31.84 18.72 -2.04
C ALA A 545 -32.66 18.53 -0.75
N ALA A 546 -32.92 17.31 -0.30
CA ALA A 546 -33.77 17.03 0.85
C ALA A 546 -32.95 16.77 2.13
N ALA A 547 -33.53 17.06 3.30
CA ALA A 547 -32.96 16.64 4.58
C ALA A 547 -33.00 15.09 4.66
N GLY A 548 -31.89 14.48 5.10
CA GLY A 548 -31.71 13.02 5.12
C GLY A 548 -31.42 12.41 3.73
N ALA A 549 -31.24 13.24 2.69
CA ALA A 549 -30.73 12.73 1.42
C ALA A 549 -29.30 12.24 1.61
N THR A 550 -29.03 10.98 1.26
CA THR A 550 -27.67 10.42 1.26
C THR A 550 -26.80 11.25 0.33
N ALA A 551 -25.68 11.72 0.85
CA ALA A 551 -24.69 12.39 0.02
C ALA A 551 -24.06 11.38 -0.97
N GLN A 552 -23.74 11.85 -2.17
CA GLN A 552 -23.24 11.01 -3.26
C GLN A 552 -22.04 11.67 -3.93
N THR A 553 -21.23 10.89 -4.64
CA THR A 553 -20.31 11.45 -5.62
C THR A 553 -20.99 11.51 -6.99
N LEU A 554 -20.94 12.67 -7.63
CA LEU A 554 -21.55 12.94 -8.94
C LEU A 554 -20.62 13.78 -9.80
N ALA A 555 -20.78 13.68 -11.12
CA ALA A 555 -20.11 14.60 -12.04
C ALA A 555 -20.50 16.06 -11.72
N PRO A 556 -19.56 17.03 -11.83
CA PRO A 556 -19.85 18.44 -11.59
C PRO A 556 -20.93 18.95 -12.55
N ASN A 557 -22.04 19.41 -12.00
CA ASN A 557 -23.18 19.94 -12.76
C ASN A 557 -23.47 21.44 -12.49
N GLY A 558 -22.63 22.07 -11.64
CA GLY A 558 -22.75 23.48 -11.26
C GLY A 558 -23.80 23.77 -10.19
N SER A 559 -24.53 22.75 -9.68
CA SER A 559 -25.50 22.90 -8.61
C SER A 559 -24.87 23.42 -7.31
N ASN A 560 -25.60 24.20 -6.55
CA ASN A 560 -25.17 24.60 -5.21
C ASN A 560 -25.22 23.43 -4.21
N THR A 561 -25.92 22.33 -4.51
CA THR A 561 -25.89 21.09 -3.70
C THR A 561 -24.52 20.39 -3.76
N GLN A 562 -23.67 20.72 -4.73
CA GLN A 562 -22.30 20.24 -4.88
C GLN A 562 -21.26 21.17 -4.22
N ARG A 563 -21.69 22.28 -3.66
CA ARG A 563 -20.81 23.28 -3.05
C ARG A 563 -20.92 23.24 -1.54
N TRP A 564 -19.78 23.31 -0.88
CA TRP A 564 -19.66 23.23 0.56
C TRP A 564 -18.87 24.40 1.10
N THR A 565 -19.22 24.83 2.29
CA THR A 565 -18.45 25.81 3.07
C THR A 565 -17.94 25.10 4.32
N LEU A 566 -16.64 25.24 4.59
CA LEU A 566 -16.05 24.76 5.82
C LEU A 566 -16.12 25.85 6.88
N THR A 567 -16.76 25.52 8.02
CA THR A 567 -16.82 26.40 9.19
C THR A 567 -16.32 25.68 10.43
N GLN A 568 -15.76 26.43 11.37
CA GLN A 568 -15.37 25.94 12.69
C GLN A 568 -16.59 25.82 13.61
#